data_d754583fe1d7ad3e027b0f8c730fbeeb
#
_entry.id   d754583fe1d7ad3e027b0f8c730fbeeb
#
_cell.length_a   1.000
_cell.length_b   1.000
_cell.length_c   1.000
_cell.angle_alpha   90.00
_cell.angle_beta   90.00
_cell.angle_gamma   90.00
#
_symmetry.space_group_name_H-M   'P 1'
#
loop_
_entity.id
_entity.type
_entity.pdbx_description
1 polymer ?
#
loop_
_entity_poly.entity_id
_entity_poly.type
_entity_poly.pdbx_seq_one_letter_code
_entity_poly.pdbx_strand_id
1 'polypeptide(L)'
;VEYDLLGWPPDGPTLRLDHERFSYAGKFVMTNTGKAVARTDDGRLIAAVAFNEDRTDADTLWLRYVTVDRNRRGEGIGPALCRLVRDRALERGYERLRIAVNNPFAYEALYRTGFAYTGETTGIAELILEYPGPSADGDERAFDPRERYQAGLEEYRARDLSADEERFLESREGSGPPETGYE
;
A
#
# COMPACT_ATOMS: atom_id res chain seq x y z
N VAL A 1 -18.48 -6.92 2.40
CA VAL A 1 -17.07 -7.27 2.67
C VAL A 1 -16.73 -6.87 4.10
N GLU A 2 -16.22 -7.81 4.85
CA GLU A 2 -15.74 -7.59 6.22
C GLU A 2 -14.22 -7.51 6.24
N TYR A 3 -13.69 -6.63 7.08
CA TYR A 3 -12.25 -6.41 7.24
C TYR A 3 -11.85 -6.73 8.68
N ASP A 4 -10.88 -7.63 8.86
CA ASP A 4 -10.44 -8.11 10.16
C ASP A 4 -8.94 -7.99 10.34
N LEU A 5 -8.52 -7.49 11.51
CA LEU A 5 -7.14 -7.59 11.97
C LEU A 5 -6.98 -8.89 12.73
N LEU A 6 -6.12 -9.80 12.24
CA LEU A 6 -5.96 -11.14 12.81
C LEU A 6 -4.90 -11.21 13.91
N GLY A 7 -3.92 -10.33 13.89
CA GLY A 7 -2.88 -10.29 14.90
C GLY A 7 -1.70 -9.41 14.54
N TRP A 8 -0.88 -9.11 15.54
CA TRP A 8 0.32 -8.28 15.45
C TRP A 8 1.59 -9.12 15.55
N PRO A 9 2.73 -8.66 14.94
CA PRO A 9 3.99 -9.36 15.14
C PRO A 9 4.43 -9.29 16.63
N PRO A 10 5.21 -10.27 17.13
CA PRO A 10 5.75 -11.41 16.40
C PRO A 10 4.81 -12.60 16.30
N ASP A 11 3.63 -12.56 16.89
CA ASP A 11 2.69 -13.68 17.01
C ASP A 11 1.60 -13.64 15.92
N GLY A 12 1.95 -13.14 14.73
CA GLY A 12 1.02 -13.07 13.60
C GLY A 12 0.62 -14.47 13.10
N PRO A 13 -0.67 -14.67 12.77
CA PRO A 13 -1.13 -15.96 12.28
C PRO A 13 -0.52 -16.28 10.91
N THR A 14 -0.33 -17.58 10.66
CA THR A 14 0.01 -18.10 9.34
C THR A 14 -1.24 -18.14 8.47
N LEU A 15 -1.15 -17.59 7.25
CA LEU A 15 -2.21 -17.69 6.25
C LEU A 15 -1.71 -18.56 5.09
N ARG A 16 -2.51 -19.55 4.73
CA ARG A 16 -2.28 -20.39 3.56
C ARG A 16 -3.20 -19.93 2.44
N LEU A 17 -2.63 -19.18 1.51
CA LEU A 17 -3.37 -18.60 0.38
C LEU A 17 -3.17 -19.46 -0.86
N ASP A 18 -4.21 -19.58 -1.66
CA ASP A 18 -4.17 -20.23 -2.97
C ASP A 18 -3.38 -19.35 -3.96
N HIS A 19 -2.24 -19.85 -4.43
CA HIS A 19 -1.35 -19.14 -5.36
C HIS A 19 -2.00 -18.87 -6.73
N GLU A 20 -3.03 -19.59 -7.09
CA GLU A 20 -3.79 -19.34 -8.33
C GLU A 20 -4.69 -18.10 -8.20
N ARG A 21 -5.13 -17.79 -6.98
CA ARG A 21 -5.98 -16.64 -6.68
C ARG A 21 -5.21 -15.41 -6.22
N PHE A 22 -4.10 -15.61 -5.50
CA PHE A 22 -3.38 -14.54 -4.82
C PHE A 22 -1.91 -14.47 -5.24
N SER A 23 -1.44 -13.29 -5.56
CA SER A 23 0.00 -13.02 -5.68
C SER A 23 0.66 -13.08 -4.30
N TYR A 24 1.94 -13.42 -4.25
CA TYR A 24 2.72 -13.52 -3.00
C TYR A 24 2.19 -14.53 -1.98
N ALA A 25 1.38 -15.49 -2.39
CA ALA A 25 0.70 -16.43 -1.49
C ALA A 25 1.66 -17.09 -0.46
N GLY A 26 2.85 -17.48 -0.87
CA GLY A 26 3.87 -18.11 0.00
C GLY A 26 4.45 -17.16 1.06
N LYS A 27 4.30 -15.86 0.93
CA LYS A 27 4.79 -14.89 1.92
C LYS A 27 3.91 -14.77 3.15
N PHE A 28 2.67 -15.22 3.06
CA PHE A 28 1.70 -15.12 4.14
C PHE A 28 1.80 -16.24 5.17
N VAL A 29 2.64 -17.27 4.94
CA VAL A 29 2.90 -18.34 5.92
C VAL A 29 3.89 -17.91 7.02
N MET A 30 4.58 -16.79 6.85
CA MET A 30 5.57 -16.31 7.81
C MET A 30 4.91 -15.80 9.08
N THR A 31 5.48 -16.15 10.24
CA THR A 31 4.95 -15.80 11.56
C THR A 31 5.48 -14.48 12.12
N ASN A 32 6.55 -13.92 11.52
CA ASN A 32 7.15 -12.65 11.94
C ASN A 32 6.39 -11.41 11.43
N THR A 33 5.22 -11.59 10.85
CA THR A 33 4.35 -10.52 10.37
C THR A 33 2.97 -10.61 11.01
N GLY A 34 2.38 -9.44 11.30
CA GLY A 34 0.97 -9.34 11.56
C GLY A 34 0.17 -9.54 10.28
N LYS A 35 -1.10 -9.82 10.42
CA LYS A 35 -2.00 -10.07 9.28
C LYS A 35 -3.33 -9.36 9.47
N ALA A 36 -3.83 -8.81 8.37
CA ALA A 36 -5.22 -8.39 8.26
C ALA A 36 -5.81 -8.98 6.97
N VAL A 37 -7.09 -9.20 6.95
CA VAL A 37 -7.79 -9.84 5.83
C VAL A 37 -9.09 -9.15 5.50
N ALA A 38 -9.53 -9.31 4.26
CA ALA A 38 -10.89 -9.00 3.83
C ALA A 38 -11.61 -10.29 3.45
N ARG A 39 -12.87 -10.41 3.87
CA ARG A 39 -13.72 -11.57 3.62
C ARG A 39 -15.04 -11.14 3.00
N THR A 40 -15.63 -12.03 2.21
CA THR A 40 -17.03 -11.93 1.82
C THR A 40 -17.95 -12.23 3.00
N ASP A 41 -19.22 -11.91 2.87
CA ASP A 41 -20.22 -12.13 3.93
C ASP A 41 -20.38 -13.62 4.29
N ASP A 42 -20.05 -14.53 3.36
CA ASP A 42 -20.00 -15.98 3.59
C ASP A 42 -18.64 -16.46 4.17
N GLY A 43 -17.75 -15.54 4.52
CA GLY A 43 -16.47 -15.81 5.17
C GLY A 43 -15.30 -16.17 4.24
N ARG A 44 -15.50 -16.14 2.92
CA ARG A 44 -14.43 -16.43 1.95
C ARG A 44 -13.41 -15.32 1.93
N LEU A 45 -12.13 -15.66 2.06
CA LEU A 45 -11.02 -14.72 2.04
C LEU A 45 -10.80 -14.18 0.62
N ILE A 46 -10.74 -12.85 0.49
CA ILE A 46 -10.59 -12.15 -0.80
C ILE A 46 -9.41 -11.18 -0.84
N ALA A 47 -8.82 -10.83 0.30
CA ALA A 47 -7.60 -10.05 0.36
C ALA A 47 -6.86 -10.29 1.66
N ALA A 48 -5.56 -10.05 1.65
CA ALA A 48 -4.72 -10.12 2.84
C ALA A 48 -3.60 -9.09 2.76
N VAL A 49 -3.17 -8.60 3.92
CA VAL A 49 -1.96 -7.80 4.09
C VAL A 49 -1.12 -8.37 5.21
N ALA A 50 0.20 -8.42 4.99
CA ALA A 50 1.19 -8.80 6.00
C ALA A 50 2.05 -7.57 6.32
N PHE A 51 2.31 -7.34 7.60
CA PHE A 51 3.02 -6.15 8.06
C PHE A 51 3.91 -6.46 9.27
N ASN A 52 4.97 -5.69 9.43
CA ASN A 52 5.82 -5.73 10.61
C ASN A 52 6.54 -4.39 10.81
N GLU A 53 7.14 -4.25 11.99
CA GLU A 53 7.88 -3.07 12.37
C GLU A 53 9.16 -2.92 11.53
N ASP A 54 9.54 -1.66 11.24
CA ASP A 54 10.84 -1.34 10.64
C ASP A 54 11.97 -1.84 11.55
N ARG A 55 13.04 -2.38 10.96
CA ARG A 55 14.16 -2.97 11.71
C ARG A 55 14.96 -1.95 12.52
N THR A 56 14.92 -0.69 12.12
CA THR A 56 15.75 0.37 12.71
C THR A 56 14.93 1.50 13.32
N ASP A 57 13.63 1.50 13.14
CA ASP A 57 12.72 2.54 13.61
C ASP A 57 11.44 1.93 14.17
N ALA A 58 11.35 1.90 15.50
CA ALA A 58 10.21 1.33 16.21
C ALA A 58 8.91 2.11 16.03
N ASP A 59 8.96 3.33 15.52
CA ASP A 59 7.79 4.18 15.26
C ASP A 59 7.20 3.97 13.86
N THR A 60 7.85 3.16 13.03
CA THR A 60 7.46 2.88 11.64
C THR A 60 6.99 1.44 11.47
N LEU A 61 5.81 1.26 10.89
CA LEU A 61 5.28 -0.03 10.46
C LEU A 61 5.36 -0.14 8.94
N TRP A 62 5.84 -1.29 8.44
CA TRP A 62 5.87 -1.60 7.02
C TRP A 62 4.73 -2.53 6.63
N LEU A 63 3.99 -2.16 5.60
CA LEU A 63 3.11 -3.07 4.88
C LEU A 63 3.97 -3.86 3.88
N ARG A 64 4.27 -5.12 4.20
CA ARG A 64 5.25 -5.92 3.45
C ARG A 64 4.67 -6.55 2.21
N TYR A 65 3.47 -7.10 2.30
CA TYR A 65 2.78 -7.76 1.19
C TYR A 65 1.30 -7.42 1.27
N VAL A 66 0.75 -7.02 0.14
CA VAL A 66 -0.68 -6.78 -0.04
C VAL A 66 -1.14 -7.60 -1.24
N THR A 67 -2.16 -8.39 -1.07
CA THR A 67 -2.72 -9.20 -2.15
C THR A 67 -4.24 -9.17 -2.15
N VAL A 68 -4.82 -9.14 -3.34
CA VAL A 68 -6.27 -9.23 -3.56
C VAL A 68 -6.53 -10.35 -4.55
N ASP A 69 -7.58 -11.13 -4.32
CA ASP A 69 -8.06 -12.15 -5.25
C ASP A 69 -8.11 -11.56 -6.66
N ARG A 70 -7.51 -12.26 -7.62
CA ARG A 70 -7.39 -11.79 -9.00
C ARG A 70 -8.72 -11.39 -9.63
N ASN A 71 -9.80 -12.06 -9.22
CA ASN A 71 -11.16 -11.80 -9.70
C ASN A 71 -11.86 -10.63 -8.99
N ARG A 72 -11.24 -10.07 -7.94
CA ARG A 72 -11.80 -8.98 -7.13
C ARG A 72 -10.93 -7.72 -7.16
N ARG A 73 -9.97 -7.65 -8.07
CA ARG A 73 -9.11 -6.46 -8.24
C ARG A 73 -9.91 -5.30 -8.83
N GLY A 74 -9.51 -4.07 -8.48
CA GLY A 74 -10.17 -2.86 -8.95
C GLY A 74 -11.42 -2.47 -8.15
N GLU A 75 -11.79 -3.22 -7.11
CA GLU A 75 -12.94 -2.95 -6.25
C GLU A 75 -12.60 -2.09 -5.01
N GLY A 76 -11.35 -1.63 -4.88
CA GLY A 76 -10.92 -0.83 -3.74
C GLY A 76 -10.66 -1.62 -2.44
N ILE A 77 -10.66 -2.95 -2.50
CA ILE A 77 -10.49 -3.83 -1.33
C ILE A 77 -9.08 -3.69 -0.73
N GLY A 78 -8.05 -3.71 -1.57
CA GLY A 78 -6.66 -3.56 -1.12
C GLY A 78 -6.43 -2.25 -0.36
N PRO A 79 -6.75 -1.09 -0.94
CA PRO A 79 -6.66 0.19 -0.24
C PRO A 79 -7.45 0.27 1.05
N ALA A 80 -8.67 -0.27 1.08
CA ALA A 80 -9.50 -0.30 2.29
C ALA A 80 -8.85 -1.12 3.39
N LEU A 81 -8.23 -2.26 3.04
CA LEU A 81 -7.50 -3.10 3.97
C LEU A 81 -6.23 -2.41 4.50
N CYS A 82 -5.49 -1.72 3.63
CA CYS A 82 -4.33 -0.91 4.04
C CYS A 82 -4.74 0.21 4.99
N ARG A 83 -5.88 0.85 4.75
CA ARG A 83 -6.44 1.87 5.63
C ARG A 83 -6.77 1.32 7.02
N LEU A 84 -7.36 0.13 7.10
CA LEU A 84 -7.62 -0.52 8.38
C LEU A 84 -6.32 -0.71 9.17
N VAL A 85 -5.28 -1.27 8.55
CA VAL A 85 -3.98 -1.48 9.21
C VAL A 85 -3.36 -0.14 9.63
N ARG A 86 -3.42 0.86 8.76
CA ARG A 86 -2.97 2.22 9.07
C ARG A 86 -3.61 2.75 10.35
N ASP A 87 -4.93 2.72 10.42
CA ASP A 87 -5.68 3.28 11.55
C ASP A 87 -5.38 2.52 12.85
N ARG A 88 -5.31 1.20 12.78
CA ARG A 88 -4.96 0.36 13.92
C ARG A 88 -3.51 0.56 14.38
N ALA A 89 -2.59 0.76 13.45
CA ALA A 89 -1.19 1.05 13.77
C ALA A 89 -1.05 2.38 14.51
N LEU A 90 -1.72 3.42 14.05
CA LEU A 90 -1.73 4.72 14.72
C LEU A 90 -2.32 4.62 16.14
N GLU A 91 -3.39 3.88 16.34
CA GLU A 91 -3.98 3.60 17.66
C GLU A 91 -2.99 2.88 18.58
N ARG A 92 -2.09 2.05 18.04
CA ARG A 92 -1.04 1.35 18.82
C ARG A 92 0.19 2.22 19.11
N GLY A 93 0.26 3.43 18.57
CA GLY A 93 1.34 4.35 18.82
C GLY A 93 2.44 4.41 17.74
N TYR A 94 2.28 3.70 16.62
CA TYR A 94 3.16 3.91 15.46
C TYR A 94 2.91 5.32 14.92
N GLU A 95 3.98 6.00 14.56
CA GLU A 95 3.89 7.38 14.03
C GLU A 95 3.74 7.40 12.51
N ARG A 96 4.24 6.35 11.82
CA ARG A 96 4.20 6.28 10.36
C ARG A 96 4.09 4.84 9.85
N LEU A 97 3.59 4.76 8.62
CA LEU A 97 3.57 3.51 7.87
C LEU A 97 4.27 3.70 6.54
N ARG A 98 4.92 2.65 6.05
CA ARG A 98 5.59 2.61 4.75
C ARG A 98 5.14 1.40 3.94
N ILE A 99 5.14 1.55 2.62
CA ILE A 99 4.84 0.50 1.67
C ILE A 99 5.66 0.71 0.40
N ALA A 100 6.13 -0.37 -0.21
CA ALA A 100 6.77 -0.33 -1.51
C ALA A 100 5.78 -0.82 -2.57
N VAL A 101 5.61 -0.05 -3.66
CA VAL A 101 4.67 -0.34 -4.73
C VAL A 101 5.37 -0.37 -6.09
N ASN A 102 4.94 -1.26 -6.97
CA ASN A 102 5.60 -1.52 -8.25
C ASN A 102 4.70 -1.32 -9.49
N ASN A 103 3.52 -0.75 -9.32
CA ASN A 103 2.63 -0.43 -10.44
C ASN A 103 1.84 0.86 -10.18
N PRO A 104 1.44 1.58 -11.24
CA PRO A 104 0.79 2.89 -11.10
C PRO A 104 -0.61 2.81 -10.49
N PHE A 105 -1.31 1.69 -10.62
CA PHE A 105 -2.65 1.53 -10.03
C PHE A 105 -2.58 1.44 -8.52
N ALA A 106 -1.62 0.66 -7.98
CA ALA A 106 -1.36 0.60 -6.54
C ALA A 106 -0.89 1.95 -6.00
N TYR A 107 -0.02 2.64 -6.73
CA TYR A 107 0.44 3.98 -6.41
C TYR A 107 -0.72 4.96 -6.20
N GLU A 108 -1.61 5.05 -7.18
CA GLU A 108 -2.82 5.89 -7.11
C GLU A 108 -3.73 5.50 -5.94
N ALA A 109 -3.96 4.19 -5.77
CA ALA A 109 -4.83 3.67 -4.72
C ALA A 109 -4.32 4.02 -3.32
N LEU A 110 -3.01 3.93 -3.09
CA LEU A 110 -2.40 4.30 -1.81
C LEU A 110 -2.42 5.80 -1.57
N TYR A 111 -2.25 6.62 -2.61
CA TYR A 111 -2.45 8.06 -2.50
C TYR A 111 -3.86 8.41 -2.01
N ARG A 112 -4.89 7.71 -2.47
CA ARG A 112 -6.27 7.90 -2.00
C ARG A 112 -6.47 7.56 -0.53
N THR A 113 -5.59 6.75 0.05
CA THR A 113 -5.62 6.42 1.49
C THR A 113 -4.71 7.32 2.33
N GLY A 114 -4.13 8.36 1.75
CA GLY A 114 -3.31 9.34 2.46
C GLY A 114 -1.81 9.08 2.44
N PHE A 115 -1.35 8.00 1.80
CA PHE A 115 0.08 7.79 1.56
C PHE A 115 0.58 8.74 0.47
N ALA A 116 1.86 9.09 0.51
CA ALA A 116 2.51 9.87 -0.54
C ALA A 116 3.90 9.35 -0.84
N TYR A 117 4.36 9.60 -2.07
CA TYR A 117 5.68 9.19 -2.52
C TYR A 117 6.77 9.92 -1.74
N THR A 118 7.75 9.18 -1.24
CA THR A 118 8.88 9.72 -0.47
C THR A 118 10.00 10.26 -1.35
N GLY A 119 10.03 9.92 -2.63
CA GLY A 119 11.15 10.15 -3.54
C GLY A 119 12.18 9.03 -3.54
N GLU A 120 11.99 8.01 -2.70
CA GLU A 120 12.89 6.86 -2.58
C GLU A 120 12.38 5.65 -3.36
N THR A 121 13.30 4.89 -3.94
CA THR A 121 13.03 3.61 -4.59
C THR A 121 13.83 2.50 -3.93
N THR A 122 13.34 1.26 -4.02
CA THR A 122 14.08 0.09 -3.57
C THR A 122 15.09 -0.37 -4.63
N GLY A 123 15.99 -1.28 -4.25
CA GLY A 123 16.97 -1.87 -5.18
C GLY A 123 16.36 -2.66 -6.34
N ILE A 124 15.08 -2.99 -6.29
CA ILE A 124 14.29 -3.63 -7.36
C ILE A 124 13.31 -2.66 -8.01
N ALA A 125 13.55 -1.37 -7.84
CA ALA A 125 12.80 -0.27 -8.46
C ALA A 125 11.32 -0.18 -8.03
N GLU A 126 10.96 -0.61 -6.83
CA GLU A 126 9.69 -0.30 -6.22
C GLU A 126 9.72 1.13 -5.63
N LEU A 127 8.61 1.85 -5.68
CA LEU A 127 8.52 3.19 -5.11
C LEU A 127 8.04 3.10 -3.66
N ILE A 128 8.72 3.83 -2.76
CA ILE A 128 8.36 3.86 -1.34
C ILE A 128 7.38 5.00 -1.09
N LEU A 129 6.20 4.65 -0.58
CA LEU A 129 5.19 5.57 -0.11
C LEU A 129 5.12 5.54 1.42
N GLU A 130 4.78 6.67 2.01
CA GLU A 130 4.71 6.84 3.47
C GLU A 130 3.41 7.52 3.88
N TYR A 131 2.88 7.11 5.04
CA TYR A 131 1.77 7.76 5.73
C TYR A 131 2.21 8.20 7.14
N PRO A 132 1.90 9.39 7.61
CA PRO A 132 1.36 10.49 6.80
C PRO A 132 2.33 10.89 5.70
N GLY A 133 1.81 11.36 4.59
CA GLY A 133 2.65 11.87 3.51
C GLY A 133 3.55 13.00 4.03
N PRO A 134 4.72 13.24 3.43
CA PRO A 134 5.59 14.34 3.85
C PRO A 134 4.78 15.64 3.76
N SER A 135 4.65 16.32 4.91
CA SER A 135 3.90 17.57 5.00
C SER A 135 4.76 18.75 4.56
N ALA A 136 4.14 19.72 3.92
CA ALA A 136 4.77 21.00 3.62
C ALA A 136 5.03 21.84 4.87
N ASP A 137 4.56 21.42 6.03
CA ASP A 137 4.69 22.14 7.30
C ASP A 137 6.01 21.81 7.98
N GLY A 138 7.04 22.62 7.73
CA GLY A 138 8.22 22.67 8.56
C GLY A 138 9.59 22.47 7.92
N ASP A 139 9.69 22.21 6.62
CA ASP A 139 10.97 22.20 5.93
C ASP A 139 11.00 23.29 4.85
N GLU A 140 12.04 24.13 4.88
CA GLU A 140 12.28 25.17 3.86
C GLU A 140 12.50 24.59 2.44
N ARG A 141 12.45 23.28 2.30
CA ARG A 141 12.41 22.53 1.03
C ARG A 141 11.01 21.97 0.75
N ALA A 142 10.00 22.80 0.98
CA ALA A 142 8.64 22.45 0.61
C ALA A 142 8.59 22.02 -0.85
N PHE A 143 8.51 20.69 -1.08
CA PHE A 143 8.25 20.20 -2.41
C PHE A 143 6.75 20.37 -2.71
N ASP A 144 6.45 20.75 -3.94
CA ASP A 144 5.08 20.81 -4.42
C ASP A 144 4.49 19.37 -4.42
N PRO A 145 3.36 19.12 -3.73
CA PRO A 145 2.70 17.81 -3.77
C PRO A 145 2.41 17.29 -5.18
N ARG A 146 2.10 18.17 -6.12
CA ARG A 146 1.93 17.82 -7.54
C ARG A 146 3.23 17.32 -8.16
N GLU A 147 4.33 18.04 -7.94
CA GLU A 147 5.64 17.64 -8.47
C GLU A 147 6.07 16.28 -7.91
N ARG A 148 5.86 16.05 -6.64
CA ARG A 148 6.19 14.78 -6.00
C ARG A 148 5.34 13.62 -6.54
N TYR A 149 4.05 13.85 -6.69
CA TYR A 149 3.13 12.87 -7.27
C TYR A 149 3.52 12.53 -8.71
N GLN A 150 3.79 13.54 -9.53
CA GLN A 150 4.23 13.35 -10.92
C GLN A 150 5.60 12.69 -11.01
N ALA A 151 6.52 12.99 -10.10
CA ALA A 151 7.84 12.34 -10.06
C ALA A 151 7.72 10.82 -9.90
N GLY A 152 6.81 10.33 -9.07
CA GLY A 152 6.53 8.90 -8.95
C GLY A 152 5.92 8.30 -10.22
N LEU A 153 4.99 9.00 -10.85
CA LEU A 153 4.41 8.56 -12.12
C LEU A 153 5.46 8.49 -13.25
N GLU A 154 6.43 9.42 -13.27
CA GLU A 154 7.55 9.39 -14.23
C GLU A 154 8.39 8.13 -14.09
N GLU A 155 8.61 7.63 -12.90
CA GLU A 155 9.32 6.37 -12.68
C GLU A 155 8.63 5.20 -13.40
N TYR A 156 7.29 5.18 -13.41
CA TYR A 156 6.52 4.17 -14.15
C TYR A 156 6.53 4.42 -15.66
N ARG A 157 6.46 5.67 -16.11
CA ARG A 157 6.50 6.02 -17.55
C ARG A 157 7.77 5.57 -18.23
N ALA A 158 8.87 5.47 -17.51
CA ALA A 158 10.16 5.01 -18.02
C ALA A 158 10.27 3.48 -18.18
N ARG A 159 9.25 2.73 -17.83
CA ARG A 159 9.23 1.25 -17.86
C ARG A 159 8.46 0.71 -19.04
N ASP A 160 8.61 -0.61 -19.27
CA ASP A 160 7.73 -1.34 -20.18
C ASP A 160 6.34 -1.41 -19.60
N LEU A 161 5.39 -0.75 -20.26
CA LEU A 161 4.02 -0.60 -19.77
C LEU A 161 3.06 -1.46 -20.58
N SER A 162 2.05 -2.02 -19.92
CA SER A 162 0.86 -2.54 -20.58
C SER A 162 0.05 -1.40 -21.20
N ALA A 163 -0.84 -1.73 -22.13
CA ALA A 163 -1.72 -0.72 -22.74
C ALA A 163 -2.61 -0.03 -21.71
N ASP A 164 -3.07 -0.76 -20.67
CA ASP A 164 -3.87 -0.20 -19.58
C ASP A 164 -3.06 0.76 -18.71
N GLU A 165 -1.81 0.42 -18.41
CA GLU A 165 -0.90 1.28 -17.65
C GLU A 165 -0.58 2.56 -18.43
N GLU A 166 -0.31 2.46 -19.73
CA GLU A 166 -0.08 3.62 -20.61
C GLU A 166 -1.27 4.58 -20.59
N ARG A 167 -2.49 4.06 -20.80
CA ARG A 167 -3.71 4.87 -20.78
C ARG A 167 -3.94 5.55 -19.43
N PHE A 168 -3.69 4.84 -18.36
CA PHE A 168 -3.81 5.38 -17.01
C PHE A 168 -2.84 6.54 -16.79
N LEU A 169 -1.56 6.34 -17.12
CA LEU A 169 -0.52 7.36 -16.96
C LEU A 169 -0.77 8.59 -17.84
N GLU A 170 -1.22 8.40 -19.09
CA GLU A 170 -1.63 9.50 -19.97
C GLU A 170 -2.77 10.32 -19.35
N SER A 171 -3.74 9.66 -18.74
CA SER A 171 -4.86 10.33 -18.08
C SER A 171 -4.45 11.16 -16.86
N ARG A 172 -3.25 10.95 -16.34
CA ARG A 172 -2.72 11.63 -15.14
C ARG A 172 -1.65 12.68 -15.45
N GLU A 173 -1.34 12.92 -16.72
CA GLU A 173 -0.34 13.93 -17.08
C GLU A 173 -0.71 15.31 -16.50
N GLY A 174 0.24 15.92 -15.79
CA GLY A 174 0.09 17.25 -15.21
C GLY A 174 -0.92 17.36 -14.07
N SER A 175 -1.63 16.30 -13.70
CA SER A 175 -2.58 16.34 -12.60
C SER A 175 -1.87 16.31 -11.25
N GLY A 176 -2.55 16.85 -10.23
CA GLY A 176 -2.17 16.73 -8.84
C GLY A 176 -2.54 15.37 -8.27
N PRO A 177 -2.11 15.07 -7.03
CA PRO A 177 -2.50 13.84 -6.36
C PRO A 177 -4.02 13.74 -6.23
N PRO A 178 -4.57 12.50 -6.23
CA PRO A 178 -6.00 12.32 -6.04
C PRO A 178 -6.44 12.80 -4.66
N GLU A 179 -7.70 13.20 -4.55
CA GLU A 179 -8.25 13.54 -3.24
C GLU A 179 -8.27 12.30 -2.35
N THR A 180 -7.90 12.49 -1.08
CA THR A 180 -8.05 11.47 -0.06
C THR A 180 -9.53 11.39 0.29
N GLY A 181 -10.21 10.36 -0.15
CA GLY A 181 -11.64 10.25 0.00
C GLY A 181 -12.12 8.82 0.00
N TYR A 182 -12.01 8.20 1.15
CA TYR A 182 -12.93 7.13 1.52
C TYR A 182 -13.43 7.46 2.92
N GLU A 183 -14.56 8.11 2.97
CA GLU A 183 -15.37 8.10 4.18
C GLU A 183 -15.89 6.69 4.43
#